data_ec78c0d009f082249892ccd1dc12586e
#
_entry.id   ec78c0d009f082249892ccd1dc12586e
#
_cell.length_a   1.000
_cell.length_b   1.000
_cell.length_c   1.000
_cell.angle_alpha   90.00
_cell.angle_beta   90.00
_cell.angle_gamma   90.00
#
_symmetry.space_group_name_H-M   'P 1'
#
loop_
_entity.id
_entity.type
_entity.pdbx_description
1 polymer ?
#
loop_
_entity_poly.entity_id
_entity_poly.type
_entity_poly.pdbx_seq_one_letter_code
_entity_poly.pdbx_strand_id
1 'polypeptide(L)'
;MKIAVIGTGYVGLVSGTCFAEWGNNVVCMDKNAQKIAGLRQGRMPIYEPGLDDLVKRNYAAGRLDFTCDLAEAVKGAAIVFIAVGTPTRAAAAAASEPACPPPTMMTPKSLMRAV
;
A
#
# COMPACT_ATOMS: atom_id res chain seq x y z
N MET A 1 6.61 15.45 -4.40
CA MET A 1 6.54 15.04 -2.98
C MET A 1 6.40 13.53 -2.91
N LYS A 2 7.11 12.91 -2.02
CA LYS A 2 6.97 11.45 -1.83
C LYS A 2 5.90 11.18 -0.78
N ILE A 3 4.94 10.32 -1.11
CA ILE A 3 3.83 9.94 -0.24
C ILE A 3 3.86 8.42 -0.08
N ALA A 4 3.81 7.94 1.15
CA ALA A 4 3.67 6.53 1.44
C ALA A 4 2.22 6.23 1.82
N VAL A 5 1.65 5.18 1.26
CA VAL A 5 0.30 4.72 1.58
C VAL A 5 0.40 3.31 2.14
N ILE A 6 0.01 3.14 3.37
CA ILE A 6 0.09 1.86 4.06
C ILE A 6 -1.29 1.20 4.00
N GLY A 7 -1.37 0.12 3.27
CA GLY A 7 -2.62 -0.59 3.01
C GLY A 7 -3.11 -0.35 1.59
N THR A 8 -3.31 -1.43 0.83
CA THR A 8 -3.79 -1.37 -0.55
C THR A 8 -5.20 -1.91 -0.68
N GLY A 9 -6.03 -1.65 0.32
CA GLY A 9 -7.46 -1.83 0.22
C GLY A 9 -8.08 -0.76 -0.67
N TYR A 10 -9.40 -0.69 -0.69
CA TYR A 10 -10.10 0.27 -1.55
C TYR A 10 -9.61 1.70 -1.34
N VAL A 11 -9.64 2.16 -0.09
CA VAL A 11 -9.29 3.54 0.24
C VAL A 11 -7.83 3.84 -0.08
N GLY A 12 -6.93 2.95 0.34
CA GLY A 12 -5.49 3.17 0.14
C GLY A 12 -5.10 3.16 -1.34
N LEU A 13 -5.62 2.22 -2.09
CA LEU A 13 -5.29 2.12 -3.52
C LEU A 13 -5.85 3.29 -4.31
N VAL A 14 -7.11 3.65 -4.09
CA VAL A 14 -7.73 4.78 -4.77
C VAL A 14 -7.02 6.08 -4.43
N SER A 15 -6.79 6.34 -3.14
CA SER A 15 -6.12 7.55 -2.69
C SER A 15 -4.70 7.66 -3.23
N GLY A 16 -3.93 6.56 -3.13
CA GLY A 16 -2.56 6.55 -3.62
C GLY A 16 -2.48 6.79 -5.12
N THR A 17 -3.38 6.18 -5.88
CA THR A 17 -3.42 6.37 -7.32
C THR A 17 -3.77 7.81 -7.68
N CYS A 18 -4.72 8.42 -6.98
CA CYS A 18 -5.09 9.82 -7.20
C CYS A 18 -3.93 10.77 -6.88
N PHE A 19 -3.21 10.54 -5.80
CA PHE A 19 -2.05 11.35 -5.47
C PHE A 19 -0.96 11.23 -6.54
N ALA A 20 -0.75 10.04 -7.07
CA ALA A 20 0.20 9.82 -8.16
C ALA A 20 -0.24 10.55 -9.43
N GLU A 21 -1.53 10.52 -9.72
CA GLU A 21 -2.08 11.23 -10.88
C GLU A 21 -1.85 12.74 -10.79
N TRP A 22 -1.81 13.28 -9.58
CA TRP A 22 -1.53 14.70 -9.37
C TRP A 22 -0.04 15.04 -9.43
N GLY A 23 0.81 14.08 -9.74
CA GLY A 23 2.24 14.32 -9.94
C GLY A 23 3.12 13.99 -8.74
N ASN A 24 2.58 13.40 -7.69
CA ASN A 24 3.36 12.99 -6.54
C ASN A 24 3.98 11.61 -6.77
N ASN A 25 5.09 11.34 -6.10
CA ASN A 25 5.67 10.00 -6.07
C ASN A 25 5.02 9.23 -4.92
N VAL A 26 4.32 8.16 -5.24
CA VAL A 26 3.55 7.39 -4.27
C VAL A 26 4.08 5.96 -4.20
N VAL A 27 4.30 5.50 -2.99
CA VAL A 27 4.63 4.09 -2.74
C VAL A 27 3.52 3.50 -1.87
N CYS A 28 2.84 2.50 -2.38
CA CYS A 28 1.80 1.78 -1.68
C CYS A 28 2.39 0.50 -1.07
N MET A 29 2.12 0.26 0.19
CA MET A 29 2.61 -0.90 0.92
C MET A 29 1.46 -1.77 1.38
N ASP A 30 1.63 -3.08 1.25
CA ASP A 30 0.72 -4.05 1.84
C ASP A 30 1.52 -5.27 2.29
N LYS A 31 1.05 -5.93 3.33
CA LYS A 31 1.69 -7.15 3.84
C LYS A 31 1.51 -8.34 2.91
N ASN A 32 0.49 -8.33 2.08
CA ASN A 32 0.17 -9.45 1.20
C ASN A 32 1.02 -9.38 -0.06
N ALA A 33 2.04 -10.25 -0.13
CA ALA A 33 2.96 -10.28 -1.27
C ALA A 33 2.25 -10.64 -2.57
N GLN A 34 1.24 -11.49 -2.52
CA GLN A 34 0.47 -11.86 -3.72
C GLN A 34 -0.30 -10.67 -4.27
N LYS A 35 -0.88 -9.88 -3.38
CA LYS A 35 -1.60 -8.66 -3.76
C LYS A 35 -0.65 -7.65 -4.42
N ILE A 36 0.52 -7.46 -3.82
CA ILE A 36 1.53 -6.55 -4.36
C ILE A 36 2.04 -7.05 -5.71
N ALA A 37 2.32 -8.33 -5.85
CA ALA A 37 2.74 -8.92 -7.11
C ALA A 37 1.67 -8.75 -8.19
N GLY A 38 0.41 -8.94 -7.83
CA GLY A 38 -0.70 -8.72 -8.75
C GLY A 38 -0.81 -7.27 -9.21
N LEU A 39 -0.66 -6.34 -8.29
CA LEU A 39 -0.70 -4.91 -8.62
C LEU A 39 0.44 -4.52 -9.55
N ARG A 40 1.63 -5.05 -9.34
CA ARG A 40 2.77 -4.81 -10.23
C ARG A 40 2.55 -5.35 -11.64
N GLN A 41 1.73 -6.40 -11.75
CA GLN A 41 1.37 -7.00 -13.04
C GLN A 41 0.13 -6.35 -13.67
N GLY A 42 -0.47 -5.37 -13.00
CA GLY A 42 -1.66 -4.70 -13.48
C GLY A 42 -2.97 -5.37 -13.07
N ARG A 43 -2.93 -6.36 -12.19
CA ARG A 43 -4.14 -6.99 -11.65
C ARG A 43 -4.71 -6.13 -10.53
N MET A 44 -5.99 -5.87 -10.59
CA MET A 44 -6.65 -5.06 -9.57
C MET A 44 -7.33 -5.97 -8.54
N PRO A 45 -7.05 -5.76 -7.24
CA PRO A 45 -7.73 -6.52 -6.19
C PRO A 45 -9.16 -6.08 -5.95
N ILE A 46 -9.51 -4.91 -6.46
CA ILE A 46 -10.86 -4.36 -6.36
C ILE A 46 -11.33 -3.91 -7.74
N TYR A 47 -12.62 -4.02 -7.96
CA TYR A 47 -13.23 -3.56 -9.21
C TYR A 47 -13.73 -2.13 -9.05
N GLU A 48 -13.07 -1.21 -9.72
CA GLU A 48 -13.47 0.19 -9.78
C GLU A 48 -13.26 0.66 -11.21
N PRO A 49 -14.32 1.05 -11.94
CA PRO A 49 -14.17 1.47 -13.33
C PRO A 49 -13.18 2.62 -13.48
N GLY A 50 -12.22 2.46 -14.38
CA GLY A 50 -11.21 3.46 -14.65
C GLY A 50 -10.00 3.44 -13.72
N LEU A 51 -10.06 2.76 -12.60
CA LEU A 51 -8.95 2.73 -11.65
C LEU A 51 -7.78 1.93 -12.19
N ASP A 52 -8.03 0.83 -12.87
CA ASP A 52 -6.99 -0.01 -13.45
C ASP A 52 -6.15 0.77 -14.47
N ASP A 53 -6.76 1.58 -15.31
CA ASP A 53 -6.05 2.42 -16.26
C ASP A 53 -5.18 3.46 -15.57
N LEU A 54 -5.70 4.08 -14.51
CA LEU A 54 -4.94 5.06 -13.71
C LEU A 54 -3.74 4.41 -13.03
N VAL A 55 -3.93 3.22 -12.46
CA VAL A 55 -2.85 2.48 -11.81
C VAL A 55 -1.77 2.13 -12.83
N LYS A 56 -2.14 1.57 -13.95
CA LYS A 56 -1.19 1.17 -14.99
C LYS A 56 -0.41 2.38 -15.51
N ARG A 57 -1.11 3.47 -15.78
CA ARG A 57 -0.50 4.68 -16.32
C ARG A 57 0.51 5.27 -15.33
N ASN A 58 0.14 5.39 -14.07
CA ASN A 58 1.02 5.98 -13.08
C ASN A 58 2.17 5.06 -12.69
N TYR A 59 1.93 3.75 -12.68
CA TYR A 59 3.00 2.77 -12.46
C TYR A 59 4.03 2.82 -13.59
N ALA A 60 3.58 2.86 -14.84
CA ALA A 60 4.46 2.96 -15.99
C ALA A 60 5.25 4.26 -16.03
N ALA A 61 4.65 5.35 -15.53
CA ALA A 61 5.31 6.65 -15.44
C ALA A 61 6.32 6.75 -14.29
N GLY A 62 6.37 5.75 -13.41
CA GLY A 62 7.28 5.76 -12.27
C GLY A 62 6.79 6.58 -11.08
N ARG A 63 5.56 7.07 -11.12
CA ARG A 63 4.98 7.86 -10.02
C ARG A 63 4.28 7.01 -8.97
N LEU A 64 3.94 5.78 -9.29
CA LEU A 64 3.25 4.86 -8.39
C LEU A 64 4.05 3.56 -8.32
N ASP A 65 4.34 3.12 -7.12
CA ASP A 65 5.04 1.85 -6.90
C ASP A 65 4.37 1.10 -5.76
N PHE A 66 4.65 -0.19 -5.70
CA PHE A 66 4.08 -1.09 -4.70
C PHE A 66 5.18 -1.87 -4.04
N THR A 67 5.08 -2.03 -2.73
CA THR A 67 6.06 -2.82 -1.97
C THR A 67 5.38 -3.51 -0.80
N CYS A 68 5.98 -4.56 -0.31
CA CYS A 68 5.58 -5.17 0.96
C CYS A 68 6.56 -4.85 2.09
N ASP A 69 7.53 -3.98 1.84
CA ASP A 69 8.48 -3.53 2.84
C ASP A 69 8.09 -2.15 3.36
N LEU A 70 7.69 -2.10 4.63
CA LEU A 70 7.25 -0.86 5.27
C LEU A 70 8.38 0.16 5.34
N ALA A 71 9.59 -0.28 5.68
CA ALA A 71 10.73 0.63 5.80
C ALA A 71 11.03 1.31 4.46
N GLU A 72 10.98 0.55 3.37
CA GLU A 72 11.18 1.10 2.03
C GLU A 72 10.08 2.09 1.66
N ALA A 73 8.83 1.77 2.01
CA ALA A 73 7.71 2.63 1.68
C ALA A 73 7.81 3.98 2.37
N VAL A 74 8.17 4.01 3.64
CA VAL A 74 8.20 5.26 4.42
C VAL A 74 9.50 6.03 4.29
N LYS A 75 10.54 5.42 3.76
CA LYS A 75 11.84 6.08 3.64
C LYS A 75 11.74 7.32 2.74
N GLY A 76 12.06 8.46 3.31
CA GLY A 76 12.03 9.72 2.58
C GLY A 76 10.63 10.25 2.28
N ALA A 77 9.58 9.63 2.82
CA ALA A 77 8.22 10.11 2.60
C ALA A 77 7.95 11.38 3.37
N ALA A 78 7.37 12.37 2.70
CA ALA A 78 6.92 13.60 3.34
C ALA A 78 5.61 13.40 4.09
N ILE A 79 4.75 12.51 3.59
CA ILE A 79 3.44 12.20 4.17
C ILE A 79 3.27 10.69 4.16
N VAL A 80 2.74 10.16 5.25
CA VAL A 80 2.39 8.74 5.36
C VAL A 80 0.90 8.64 5.64
N PHE A 81 0.17 8.01 4.73
CA PHE A 81 -1.25 7.71 4.91
C PHE A 81 -1.38 6.26 5.39
N ILE A 82 -2.12 6.06 6.46
CA ILE A 82 -2.39 4.74 6.99
C ILE A 82 -3.84 4.40 6.66
N ALA A 83 -4.02 3.48 5.74
CA ALA A 83 -5.33 3.10 5.21
C ALA A 83 -5.63 1.61 5.46
N VAL A 84 -5.15 1.09 6.57
CA VAL A 84 -5.46 -0.28 6.99
C VAL A 84 -6.74 -0.27 7.81
N GLY A 85 -7.58 -1.29 7.62
CA GLY A 85 -8.76 -1.45 8.44
C GLY A 85 -8.40 -1.80 9.88
N THR A 86 -9.29 -1.46 10.82
CA THR A 86 -9.13 -1.89 12.21
C THR A 86 -9.45 -3.38 12.26
N PRO A 87 -8.47 -4.26 12.57
CA PRO A 87 -8.72 -5.69 12.55
C PRO A 87 -9.60 -6.12 13.71
N THR A 88 -10.56 -7.01 13.41
CA THR A 88 -11.22 -7.78 14.43
C THR A 88 -10.24 -8.85 14.94
N ARG A 89 -10.59 -9.50 16.07
CA ARG A 89 -9.74 -10.55 16.60
C ARG A 89 -9.45 -11.66 15.58
N ALA A 90 -10.47 -12.07 14.82
CA ALA A 90 -10.31 -13.08 13.79
C ALA A 90 -9.45 -12.57 12.61
N ALA A 91 -9.68 -11.35 12.18
CA ALA A 91 -8.89 -10.75 11.11
C ALA A 91 -7.43 -10.53 11.55
N ALA A 92 -7.20 -10.17 12.80
CA ALA A 92 -5.85 -10.02 13.33
C ALA A 92 -5.11 -11.36 13.36
N ALA A 93 -5.80 -12.45 13.71
CA ALA A 93 -5.22 -13.78 13.69
C ALA A 93 -4.86 -14.22 12.26
N ALA A 94 -5.75 -13.95 11.30
CA ALA A 94 -5.48 -14.24 9.89
C ALA A 94 -4.34 -13.39 9.35
N ALA A 95 -4.23 -12.15 9.78
CA ALA A 95 -3.17 -11.24 9.36
C ALA A 95 -1.81 -11.56 10.00
N SER A 96 -1.77 -12.43 11.01
CA SER A 96 -0.51 -12.82 11.66
C SER A 96 0.35 -13.73 10.79
N GLU A 97 -0.18 -14.22 9.68
CA GLU A 97 0.58 -15.03 8.71
C GLU A 97 0.92 -14.17 7.49
N PRO A 98 1.95 -13.33 7.59
CA PRO A 98 2.27 -12.45 6.49
C PRO A 98 2.86 -13.20 5.32
N ALA A 99 2.41 -12.87 4.12
CA ALA A 99 3.01 -13.37 2.90
C ALA A 99 4.38 -12.73 2.64
N CYS A 100 4.65 -11.58 3.25
CA CYS A 100 5.96 -10.95 3.28
C CYS A 100 6.52 -11.02 4.70
N PRO A 101 7.84 -11.25 4.88
CA PRO A 101 8.44 -11.12 6.20
C PRO A 101 8.25 -9.68 6.69
N PRO A 102 7.81 -9.47 7.94
CA PRO A 102 7.71 -8.12 8.46
C PRO A 102 9.09 -7.52 8.67
N PRO A 103 9.23 -6.20 8.59
CA PRO A 103 10.47 -5.54 8.96
C PRO A 103 10.79 -5.83 10.43
N THR A 104 12.06 -6.11 10.71
CA THR A 104 12.48 -6.47 12.07
C THR A 104 12.31 -5.35 13.08
N MET A 105 12.26 -4.11 12.62
CA MET A 105 12.23 -2.92 13.47
C MET A 105 10.82 -2.39 13.73
N MET A 106 9.83 -2.78 12.93
CA MET A 106 8.48 -2.25 13.05
C MET A 106 7.48 -3.39 13.04
N THR A 107 6.82 -3.59 14.17
CA THR A 107 5.74 -4.55 14.27
C THR A 107 4.43 -3.87 13.86
N PRO A 108 3.41 -4.64 13.43
CA PRO A 108 2.09 -4.07 13.19
C PRO A 108 1.53 -3.33 14.41
N LYS A 109 1.85 -3.80 15.61
CA LYS A 109 1.42 -3.14 16.85
C LYS A 109 2.05 -1.77 17.00
N SER A 110 3.33 -1.62 16.69
CA SER A 110 4.01 -0.33 16.74
C SER A 110 3.40 0.64 15.76
N LEU A 111 3.08 0.18 14.56
CA LEU A 111 2.45 0.99 13.53
C LEU A 111 1.06 1.43 13.96
N MET A 112 0.27 0.53 14.55
CA MET A 112 -1.08 0.83 15.02
C MET A 112 -1.08 1.83 16.18
N ARG A 113 -0.06 1.85 16.99
CA ARG A 113 0.08 2.84 18.07
C ARG A 113 0.38 4.23 17.56
N ALA A 114 1.00 4.34 16.40
CA ALA A 114 1.29 5.62 15.77
C ALA A 114 0.04 6.28 15.18
N VAL A 115 -1.01 5.52 15.03
CA VAL A 115 -2.30 5.97 14.54
C VAL A 115 -3.21 6.33 15.69
#